data_e82d657d044f5ec5d22824a09433504c
#
_entry.id   e82d657d044f5ec5d22824a09433504c
#
_cell.length_a   1.000
_cell.length_b   1.000
_cell.length_c   1.000
_cell.angle_alpha   90.00
_cell.angle_beta   90.00
_cell.angle_gamma   90.00
#
_symmetry.space_group_name_H-M   'P 1'
#
loop_
_entity.id
_entity.type
_entity.pdbx_description
1 polymer ?
#
loop_
_entity_poly.entity_id
_entity_poly.type
_entity_poly.pdbx_seq_one_letter_code
_entity_poly.pdbx_strand_id
1 'polypeptide(L)'
;MKFQFSEKKVRLPQNVHAYAEKKVMKLARYFEEDAEALIVFSVEKDRNKAELTVHGAGTWFRASESTSDMFASIDAAVGTIEGQIRKNKTRLARRLRQDAFSRTVEATSFAQDVPEDDLNIVKIKSFHFKPMTREEAVLQMNLLEHNFFAFRDEDNGGCFAVVYRRNDGGFGLIDDVG
;
A
#
# COMPACT_ATOMS: atom_id res chain seq x y z
N MET A 1 -8.54 10.14 12.83
CA MET A 1 -7.32 9.71 12.07
C MET A 1 -6.10 10.15 12.84
N LYS A 2 -5.15 9.23 13.10
CA LYS A 2 -3.87 9.52 13.76
C LYS A 2 -2.80 9.75 12.71
N PHE A 3 -1.87 10.69 12.94
CA PHE A 3 -0.81 11.04 12.01
C PHE A 3 0.56 10.70 12.58
N GLN A 4 1.41 10.13 11.74
CA GLN A 4 2.83 9.94 12.00
C GLN A 4 3.62 10.56 10.85
N PHE A 5 4.67 11.31 11.17
CA PHE A 5 5.56 11.92 10.18
C PHE A 5 6.96 11.34 10.33
N SER A 6 7.62 11.13 9.20
CA SER A 6 9.02 10.72 9.13
C SER A 6 9.74 11.50 8.04
N GLU A 7 10.93 11.94 8.34
CA GLU A 7 11.79 12.70 7.42
C GLU A 7 13.07 11.89 7.15
N LYS A 8 13.32 11.58 5.88
CA LYS A 8 14.52 10.85 5.45
C LYS A 8 15.49 11.79 4.74
N LYS A 9 16.61 12.07 5.40
CA LYS A 9 17.69 12.93 4.85
C LYS A 9 17.22 14.36 4.47
N VAL A 10 16.17 14.84 5.06
CA VAL A 10 15.63 16.19 4.85
C VAL A 10 15.04 16.69 6.17
N ARG A 11 15.11 17.99 6.41
CA ARG A 11 14.35 18.67 7.46
C ARG A 11 13.39 19.64 6.79
N LEU A 12 12.11 19.45 7.04
CA LEU A 12 11.07 20.28 6.46
C LEU A 12 10.53 21.31 7.45
N PRO A 13 10.17 22.49 6.97
CA PRO A 13 9.50 23.48 7.81
C PRO A 13 8.14 22.96 8.30
N GLN A 14 7.71 23.42 9.48
CA GLN A 14 6.46 22.97 10.12
C GLN A 14 5.20 23.23 9.26
N ASN A 15 5.24 24.24 8.39
CA ASN A 15 4.15 24.52 7.44
C ASN A 15 3.91 23.36 6.45
N VAL A 16 4.94 22.58 6.09
CA VAL A 16 4.78 21.39 5.21
C VAL A 16 4.02 20.29 5.95
N HIS A 17 4.33 20.03 7.22
CA HIS A 17 3.61 19.07 8.04
C HIS A 17 2.14 19.49 8.22
N ALA A 18 1.89 20.75 8.58
CA ALA A 18 0.53 21.26 8.72
C ALA A 18 -0.27 21.17 7.40
N TYR A 19 0.39 21.42 6.27
CA TYR A 19 -0.22 21.26 4.96
C TYR A 19 -0.58 19.81 4.66
N ALA A 20 0.36 18.90 4.89
CA ALA A 20 0.16 17.46 4.68
C ALA A 20 -1.00 16.95 5.56
N GLU A 21 -1.00 17.29 6.85
CA GLU A 21 -2.07 16.94 7.77
C GLU A 21 -3.44 17.42 7.26
N LYS A 22 -3.54 18.70 6.88
CA LYS A 22 -4.76 19.29 6.33
C LYS A 22 -5.25 18.57 5.07
N LYS A 23 -4.33 18.16 4.18
CA LYS A 23 -4.70 17.48 2.94
C LYS A 23 -5.08 16.03 3.18
N VAL A 24 -4.31 15.30 3.99
CA VAL A 24 -4.58 13.90 4.32
C VAL A 24 -5.84 13.76 5.17
N MET A 25 -6.15 14.74 6.04
CA MET A 25 -7.40 14.76 6.82
C MET A 25 -8.66 14.68 5.93
N LYS A 26 -8.60 15.13 4.68
CA LYS A 26 -9.73 14.98 3.73
C LYS A 26 -10.06 13.53 3.44
N LEU A 27 -9.09 12.63 3.58
CA LEU A 27 -9.31 11.20 3.40
C LEU A 27 -10.05 10.58 4.59
N ALA A 28 -10.09 11.26 5.77
CA ALA A 28 -10.78 10.76 6.95
C ALA A 28 -12.27 10.49 6.71
N ARG A 29 -12.90 11.20 5.76
CA ARG A 29 -14.29 10.99 5.34
C ARG A 29 -14.58 9.60 4.77
N TYR A 30 -13.55 8.87 4.37
CA TYR A 30 -13.66 7.52 3.80
C TYR A 30 -13.42 6.43 4.85
N PHE A 31 -12.96 6.79 6.04
CA PHE A 31 -12.59 5.87 7.10
C PHE A 31 -13.32 6.23 8.39
N GLU A 32 -13.55 5.25 9.21
CA GLU A 32 -14.02 5.45 10.57
C GLU A 32 -12.89 6.02 11.47
N GLU A 33 -13.17 6.32 12.73
CA GLU A 33 -12.30 7.08 13.63
C GLU A 33 -10.89 6.49 13.83
N ASP A 34 -10.71 5.19 13.65
CA ASP A 34 -9.45 4.48 13.93
C ASP A 34 -8.42 4.49 12.78
N ALA A 35 -8.62 5.29 11.75
CA ALA A 35 -7.67 5.36 10.65
C ALA A 35 -6.34 5.99 11.08
N GLU A 36 -5.24 5.44 10.57
CA GLU A 36 -3.87 5.92 10.79
C GLU A 36 -3.22 6.31 9.46
N ALA A 37 -2.45 7.40 9.46
CA ALA A 37 -1.72 7.89 8.31
C ALA A 37 -0.23 8.07 8.66
N LEU A 38 0.64 7.42 7.93
CA LEU A 38 2.09 7.61 7.97
C LEU A 38 2.50 8.39 6.72
N ILE A 39 3.17 9.52 6.93
CA ILE A 39 3.69 10.36 5.85
C ILE A 39 5.20 10.41 5.96
N VAL A 40 5.88 9.97 4.91
CA VAL A 40 7.35 9.97 4.83
C VAL A 40 7.78 10.94 3.75
N PHE A 41 8.62 11.89 4.14
CA PHE A 41 9.22 12.86 3.23
C PHE A 41 10.68 12.53 2.95
N SER A 42 11.09 12.68 1.69
CA SER A 42 12.48 12.59 1.27
C SER A 42 12.77 13.50 0.09
N VAL A 43 14.04 13.81 -0.11
CA VAL A 43 14.52 14.52 -1.30
C VAL A 43 15.58 13.65 -1.97
N GLU A 44 15.36 13.32 -3.22
CA GLU A 44 16.25 12.48 -4.01
C GLU A 44 16.52 13.15 -5.36
N LYS A 45 17.79 13.41 -5.69
CA LYS A 45 18.20 14.02 -6.97
C LYS A 45 17.37 15.27 -7.31
N ASP A 46 17.26 16.21 -6.36
CA ASP A 46 16.49 17.47 -6.47
C ASP A 46 14.97 17.29 -6.67
N ARG A 47 14.46 16.09 -6.44
CA ARG A 47 13.02 15.84 -6.44
C ARG A 47 12.51 15.64 -5.02
N ASN A 48 11.39 16.28 -4.74
CA ASN A 48 10.68 16.16 -3.48
C ASN A 48 9.75 14.96 -3.56
N LYS A 49 9.92 13.99 -2.67
CA LYS A 49 9.14 12.76 -2.64
C LYS A 49 8.28 12.71 -1.38
N ALA A 50 6.99 12.49 -1.56
CA ALA A 50 6.03 12.24 -0.49
C ALA A 50 5.50 10.79 -0.60
N GLU A 51 5.73 9.98 0.43
CA GLU A 51 5.13 8.65 0.56
C GLU A 51 4.02 8.74 1.60
N LEU A 52 2.81 8.41 1.21
CA LEU A 52 1.64 8.37 2.08
C LEU A 52 1.16 6.94 2.23
N THR A 53 1.08 6.47 3.45
CA THR A 53 0.46 5.18 3.79
C THR A 53 -0.72 5.44 4.70
N VAL A 54 -1.90 4.98 4.34
CA VAL A 54 -3.12 5.08 5.14
C VAL A 54 -3.62 3.68 5.46
N HIS A 55 -3.85 3.41 6.74
CA HIS A 55 -4.50 2.21 7.21
C HIS A 55 -5.87 2.55 7.78
N GLY A 56 -6.90 1.90 7.32
CA GLY A 56 -8.25 2.08 7.82
C GLY A 56 -9.21 1.03 7.25
N ALA A 57 -10.22 0.68 8.01
CA ALA A 57 -11.18 -0.37 7.65
C ALA A 57 -10.49 -1.69 7.24
N GLY A 58 -9.44 -2.11 7.97
CA GLY A 58 -8.67 -3.33 7.71
C GLY A 58 -7.95 -3.35 6.35
N THR A 59 -7.76 -2.21 5.72
CA THR A 59 -7.12 -2.09 4.40
C THR A 59 -5.99 -1.07 4.44
N TRP A 60 -4.90 -1.40 3.76
CA TRP A 60 -3.75 -0.52 3.57
C TRP A 60 -3.81 0.13 2.19
N PHE A 61 -3.60 1.43 2.16
CA PHE A 61 -3.44 2.22 0.95
C PHE A 61 -2.06 2.87 0.96
N ARG A 62 -1.36 2.84 -0.15
CA ARG A 62 -0.05 3.47 -0.26
C ARG A 62 0.08 4.19 -1.59
N ALA A 63 0.65 5.39 -1.55
CA ALA A 63 1.07 6.16 -2.71
C ALA A 63 2.46 6.74 -2.48
N SER A 64 3.25 6.83 -3.54
CA SER A 64 4.59 7.42 -3.52
C SER A 64 4.73 8.30 -4.74
N GLU A 65 4.78 9.61 -4.51
CA GLU A 65 4.81 10.61 -5.58
C GLU A 65 6.04 11.50 -5.45
N SER A 66 6.60 11.89 -6.58
CA SER A 66 7.83 12.66 -6.63
C SER A 66 7.75 13.76 -7.68
N THR A 67 7.84 15.02 -7.25
CA THR A 67 7.79 16.21 -8.09
C THR A 67 8.92 17.18 -7.75
N SER A 68 8.97 18.32 -8.43
CA SER A 68 9.90 19.41 -8.11
C SER A 68 9.50 20.20 -6.85
N ASP A 69 8.27 20.04 -6.37
CA ASP A 69 7.73 20.75 -5.20
C ASP A 69 7.10 19.78 -4.19
N MET A 70 7.41 19.92 -2.91
CA MET A 70 6.90 19.04 -1.85
C MET A 70 5.38 19.14 -1.69
N PHE A 71 4.81 20.33 -1.81
CA PHE A 71 3.36 20.52 -1.72
C PHE A 71 2.63 19.79 -2.86
N ALA A 72 3.17 19.89 -4.08
CA ALA A 72 2.64 19.17 -5.24
C ALA A 72 2.76 17.65 -5.07
N SER A 73 3.86 17.14 -4.48
CA SER A 73 4.03 15.72 -4.18
C SER A 73 3.02 15.21 -3.16
N ILE A 74 2.73 16.01 -2.13
CA ILE A 74 1.69 15.71 -1.13
C ILE A 74 0.31 15.65 -1.81
N ASP A 75 -0.03 16.63 -2.64
CA ASP A 75 -1.32 16.68 -3.32
C ASP A 75 -1.50 15.49 -4.27
N ALA A 76 -0.47 15.13 -5.01
CA ALA A 76 -0.46 13.97 -5.90
C ALA A 76 -0.66 12.66 -5.11
N ALA A 77 0.07 12.48 -3.99
CA ALA A 77 -0.06 11.29 -3.15
C ALA A 77 -1.47 11.15 -2.56
N VAL A 78 -2.07 12.25 -2.09
CA VAL A 78 -3.45 12.26 -1.60
C VAL A 78 -4.43 11.93 -2.72
N GLY A 79 -4.26 12.49 -3.92
CA GLY A 79 -5.10 12.20 -5.09
C GLY A 79 -5.03 10.72 -5.51
N THR A 80 -3.83 10.14 -5.49
CA THR A 80 -3.63 8.71 -5.79
C THR A 80 -4.34 7.82 -4.77
N ILE A 81 -4.20 8.10 -3.46
CA ILE A 81 -4.92 7.35 -2.41
C ILE A 81 -6.44 7.52 -2.56
N GLU A 82 -6.92 8.73 -2.82
CA GLU A 82 -8.35 8.96 -3.05
C GLU A 82 -8.88 8.16 -4.25
N GLY A 83 -8.12 8.08 -5.34
CA GLY A 83 -8.42 7.25 -6.49
C GLY A 83 -8.48 5.75 -6.13
N GLN A 84 -7.52 5.25 -5.35
CA GLN A 84 -7.51 3.86 -4.86
C GLN A 84 -8.73 3.55 -3.99
N ILE A 85 -9.10 4.46 -3.07
CA ILE A 85 -10.28 4.31 -2.21
C ILE A 85 -11.55 4.23 -3.05
N ARG A 86 -11.72 5.14 -4.04
CA ARG A 86 -12.90 5.13 -4.92
C ARG A 86 -13.02 3.84 -5.72
N LYS A 87 -11.94 3.35 -6.30
CA LYS A 87 -11.89 2.07 -7.02
C LYS A 87 -12.24 0.88 -6.13
N ASN A 88 -11.86 0.93 -4.86
CA ASN A 88 -12.09 -0.15 -3.90
C ASN A 88 -13.32 0.07 -3.00
N LYS A 89 -14.16 1.08 -3.27
CA LYS A 89 -15.30 1.46 -2.43
C LYS A 89 -16.25 0.28 -2.13
N THR A 90 -16.59 -0.51 -3.13
CA THR A 90 -17.48 -1.67 -2.99
C THR A 90 -16.84 -2.76 -2.13
N ARG A 91 -15.54 -3.00 -2.29
CA ARG A 91 -14.78 -3.98 -1.50
C ARG A 91 -14.65 -3.54 -0.05
N LEU A 92 -14.39 -2.24 0.17
CA LEU A 92 -14.32 -1.63 1.50
C LEU A 92 -15.67 -1.73 2.20
N ALA A 93 -16.76 -1.38 1.51
CA ALA A 93 -18.13 -1.50 2.02
C ALA A 93 -18.51 -2.96 2.35
N ARG A 94 -18.04 -3.94 1.57
CA ARG A 94 -18.27 -5.36 1.86
C ARG A 94 -17.52 -5.82 3.12
N ARG A 95 -16.27 -5.39 3.32
CA ARG A 95 -15.50 -5.68 4.55
C ARG A 95 -16.13 -5.02 5.77
N LEU A 96 -16.49 -3.75 5.69
CA LEU A 96 -17.20 -3.04 6.76
C LEU A 96 -18.53 -3.72 7.12
N ARG A 97 -19.23 -4.31 6.15
CA ARG A 97 -20.44 -5.12 6.43
C ARG A 97 -20.13 -6.45 7.09
N GLN A 98 -19.02 -7.09 6.79
CA GLN A 98 -18.58 -8.34 7.43
C GLN A 98 -18.15 -8.09 8.88
N ASP A 99 -17.47 -6.98 9.15
CA ASP A 99 -17.12 -6.57 10.50
C ASP A 99 -18.32 -6.02 11.28
N ALA A 100 -19.34 -5.47 10.57
CA ALA A 100 -20.58 -4.92 11.14
C ALA A 100 -21.68 -5.96 11.42
N PHE A 101 -21.45 -7.25 11.16
CA PHE A 101 -22.36 -8.30 11.66
C PHE A 101 -22.39 -8.37 13.19
N SER A 102 -21.58 -7.58 13.89
CA SER A 102 -21.70 -7.32 15.31
C SER A 102 -22.35 -5.98 15.69
N ARG A 103 -22.70 -5.12 14.72
CA ARG A 103 -23.44 -3.86 15.01
C ARG A 103 -24.33 -3.44 13.84
N THR A 104 -25.64 -3.46 14.10
CA THR A 104 -26.70 -3.03 13.18
C THR A 104 -26.64 -1.50 12.98
N VAL A 105 -26.43 -1.01 11.76
CA VAL A 105 -26.84 0.34 11.34
C VAL A 105 -27.15 0.34 9.83
N GLU A 106 -28.29 0.92 9.48
CA GLU A 106 -28.86 1.04 8.16
C GLU A 106 -27.98 1.87 7.21
N ALA A 107 -27.70 1.36 6.02
CA ALA A 107 -26.95 2.05 4.97
C ALA A 107 -27.87 2.44 3.82
N THR A 108 -28.01 3.73 3.59
CA THR A 108 -28.65 4.32 2.40
C THR A 108 -27.79 4.05 1.16
N SER A 109 -28.40 3.47 0.14
CA SER A 109 -27.75 3.12 -1.12
C SER A 109 -27.52 4.37 -1.99
N PHE A 110 -26.29 4.60 -2.41
CA PHE A 110 -25.97 5.36 -3.60
C PHE A 110 -25.22 4.45 -4.56
N ALA A 111 -25.96 3.85 -5.47
CA ALA A 111 -25.40 3.16 -6.63
C ALA A 111 -25.12 4.22 -7.71
N GLN A 112 -23.86 4.41 -8.04
CA GLN A 112 -23.44 4.91 -9.34
C GLN A 112 -22.45 3.91 -9.92
N ASP A 113 -22.79 3.43 -11.12
CA ASP A 113 -22.03 2.47 -11.89
C ASP A 113 -20.61 2.99 -12.15
N VAL A 114 -19.64 2.41 -11.44
CA VAL A 114 -18.22 2.45 -11.83
C VAL A 114 -17.94 1.07 -12.41
N PRO A 115 -17.26 0.95 -13.57
CA PRO A 115 -16.90 -0.36 -14.12
C PRO A 115 -16.22 -1.17 -13.02
N GLU A 116 -16.76 -2.32 -12.72
CA GLU A 116 -16.13 -3.30 -11.82
C GLU A 116 -14.80 -3.70 -12.48
N ASP A 117 -13.69 -3.21 -11.94
CA ASP A 117 -12.41 -3.87 -12.13
C ASP A 117 -12.59 -5.27 -11.54
N ASP A 118 -12.72 -6.22 -12.43
CA ASP A 118 -13.13 -7.58 -12.15
C ASP A 118 -12.03 -8.23 -11.28
N LEU A 119 -12.26 -8.23 -9.95
CA LEU A 119 -11.36 -8.87 -8.98
C LEU A 119 -11.46 -10.39 -9.05
N ASN A 120 -11.92 -10.91 -10.19
CA ASN A 120 -12.03 -12.32 -10.44
C ASN A 120 -10.63 -12.93 -10.58
N ILE A 121 -10.41 -14.05 -9.91
CA ILE A 121 -9.24 -14.89 -10.17
C ILE A 121 -9.44 -15.55 -11.53
N VAL A 122 -8.96 -14.90 -12.58
CA VAL A 122 -9.08 -15.39 -13.97
C VAL A 122 -8.19 -16.60 -14.27
N LYS A 123 -7.18 -16.87 -13.41
CA LYS A 123 -6.27 -17.99 -13.61
C LYS A 123 -5.69 -18.49 -12.28
N ILE A 124 -5.86 -19.77 -12.03
CA ILE A 124 -5.22 -20.47 -10.92
C ILE A 124 -4.08 -21.31 -11.49
N LYS A 125 -2.89 -21.21 -10.89
CA LYS A 125 -1.76 -22.09 -11.19
C LYS A 125 -1.28 -22.70 -9.88
N SER A 126 -1.05 -24.01 -9.89
CA SER A 126 -0.49 -24.74 -8.77
C SER A 126 0.93 -25.17 -9.13
N PHE A 127 1.87 -24.92 -8.24
CA PHE A 127 3.27 -25.29 -8.40
C PHE A 127 3.75 -26.06 -7.19
N HIS A 128 4.64 -27.01 -7.41
CA HIS A 128 5.44 -27.60 -6.35
C HIS A 128 6.67 -26.71 -6.14
N PHE A 129 6.71 -26.02 -5.02
CA PHE A 129 7.86 -25.21 -4.67
C PHE A 129 9.01 -26.11 -4.22
N LYS A 130 10.11 -26.09 -4.97
CA LYS A 130 11.36 -26.74 -4.55
C LYS A 130 12.06 -25.82 -3.55
N PRO A 131 12.71 -26.39 -2.51
CA PRO A 131 13.62 -25.62 -1.69
C PRO A 131 14.74 -25.03 -2.55
N MET A 132 15.08 -23.77 -2.28
CA MET A 132 16.18 -23.06 -2.92
C MET A 132 16.68 -21.94 -2.05
N THR A 133 17.89 -21.45 -2.31
CA THR A 133 18.43 -20.29 -1.59
C THR A 133 17.76 -18.99 -2.01
N ARG A 134 17.89 -17.96 -1.21
CA ARG A 134 17.35 -16.61 -1.49
C ARG A 134 17.95 -16.02 -2.77
N GLU A 135 19.24 -16.23 -3.00
CA GLU A 135 19.93 -15.77 -4.20
C GLU A 135 19.41 -16.49 -5.46
N GLU A 136 19.18 -17.79 -5.36
CA GLU A 136 18.59 -18.56 -6.46
C GLU A 136 17.15 -18.11 -6.76
N ALA A 137 16.36 -17.81 -5.75
CA ALA A 137 15.01 -17.28 -5.92
C ALA A 137 15.00 -15.90 -6.63
N VAL A 138 15.95 -15.02 -6.27
CA VAL A 138 16.15 -13.73 -6.98
C VAL A 138 16.57 -13.97 -8.44
N LEU A 139 17.46 -14.92 -8.69
CA LEU A 139 17.87 -15.28 -10.05
C LEU A 139 16.69 -15.79 -10.88
N GLN A 140 15.91 -16.71 -10.33
CA GLN A 140 14.70 -17.25 -10.99
C GLN A 140 13.68 -16.15 -11.28
N MET A 141 13.44 -15.26 -10.34
CA MET A 141 12.58 -14.10 -10.53
C MET A 141 13.03 -13.25 -11.72
N ASN A 142 14.35 -12.96 -11.82
CA ASN A 142 14.90 -12.16 -12.91
C ASN A 142 14.82 -12.88 -14.26
N LEU A 143 15.12 -14.18 -14.30
CA LEU A 143 15.06 -15.00 -15.53
C LEU A 143 13.64 -15.13 -16.08
N LEU A 144 12.64 -15.11 -15.18
CA LEU A 144 11.23 -15.17 -15.56
C LEU A 144 10.63 -13.78 -15.82
N GLU A 145 11.42 -12.71 -15.71
CA GLU A 145 10.97 -11.31 -15.82
C GLU A 145 9.79 -10.97 -14.89
N HIS A 146 9.74 -11.61 -13.74
CA HIS A 146 8.71 -11.39 -12.74
C HIS A 146 9.13 -10.29 -11.76
N ASN A 147 8.15 -9.65 -11.13
CA ASN A 147 8.37 -8.68 -10.06
C ASN A 147 8.36 -9.31 -8.66
N PHE A 148 7.94 -10.56 -8.56
CA PHE A 148 7.97 -11.36 -7.36
C PHE A 148 8.15 -12.85 -7.71
N PHE A 149 8.64 -13.63 -6.74
CA PHE A 149 8.80 -15.06 -6.88
C PHE A 149 8.58 -15.74 -5.52
N ALA A 150 7.69 -16.73 -5.48
CA ALA A 150 7.39 -17.52 -4.29
C ALA A 150 8.21 -18.82 -4.31
N PHE A 151 8.77 -19.20 -3.15
CA PHE A 151 9.65 -20.38 -3.04
C PHE A 151 9.62 -20.95 -1.61
N ARG A 152 10.32 -22.07 -1.42
CA ARG A 152 10.65 -22.60 -0.10
C ARG A 152 12.06 -22.17 0.24
N ASP A 153 12.24 -21.41 1.32
CA ASP A 153 13.54 -20.87 1.74
C ASP A 153 14.37 -21.96 2.41
N GLU A 154 15.40 -22.46 1.71
CA GLU A 154 16.31 -23.48 2.23
C GLU A 154 17.12 -22.97 3.43
N ASP A 155 17.47 -21.67 3.42
CA ASP A 155 18.21 -21.02 4.49
C ASP A 155 17.38 -20.82 5.77
N ASN A 156 16.06 -20.95 5.66
CA ASN A 156 15.10 -20.83 6.77
C ASN A 156 14.21 -22.08 6.92
N GLY A 157 14.84 -23.26 6.98
CA GLY A 157 14.15 -24.50 7.29
C GLY A 157 13.06 -24.94 6.29
N GLY A 158 13.05 -24.41 5.07
CA GLY A 158 12.07 -24.71 4.04
C GLY A 158 10.73 -24.00 4.24
N CYS A 159 10.68 -22.92 5.03
CA CYS A 159 9.52 -22.07 5.19
C CYS A 159 9.09 -21.42 3.88
N PHE A 160 7.80 -21.12 3.76
CA PHE A 160 7.31 -20.40 2.59
C PHE A 160 7.80 -18.95 2.60
N ALA A 161 8.35 -18.50 1.46
CA ALA A 161 8.86 -17.15 1.33
C ALA A 161 8.54 -16.56 -0.04
N VAL A 162 8.57 -15.24 -0.13
CA VAL A 162 8.39 -14.49 -1.38
C VAL A 162 9.48 -13.44 -1.49
N VAL A 163 10.30 -13.52 -2.55
CA VAL A 163 11.15 -12.39 -2.92
C VAL A 163 10.40 -11.47 -3.88
N TYR A 164 10.66 -10.17 -3.79
CA TYR A 164 10.04 -9.18 -4.65
C TYR A 164 10.99 -8.04 -4.99
N ARG A 165 10.78 -7.43 -6.16
CA ARG A 165 11.55 -6.26 -6.59
C ARG A 165 11.03 -5.02 -5.90
N ARG A 166 11.92 -4.27 -5.28
CA ARG A 166 11.58 -2.99 -4.64
C ARG A 166 11.58 -1.85 -5.66
N ASN A 167 10.70 -0.87 -5.49
CA ASN A 167 10.64 0.31 -6.36
C ASN A 167 11.83 1.25 -6.18
N ASP A 168 12.49 1.20 -5.02
CA ASP A 168 13.68 2.01 -4.67
C ASP A 168 15.00 1.30 -5.01
N GLY A 169 14.93 0.17 -5.68
CA GLY A 169 16.06 -0.69 -6.04
C GLY A 169 16.30 -1.82 -5.05
N GLY A 170 16.96 -2.87 -5.53
CA GLY A 170 17.20 -4.08 -4.76
C GLY A 170 15.98 -4.99 -4.65
N PHE A 171 16.06 -5.94 -3.70
CA PHE A 171 15.02 -6.94 -3.48
C PHE A 171 14.57 -6.94 -2.03
N GLY A 172 13.31 -7.30 -1.79
CA GLY A 172 12.75 -7.57 -0.48
C GLY A 172 12.40 -9.05 -0.33
N LEU A 173 12.39 -9.53 0.90
CA LEU A 173 11.95 -10.86 1.28
C LEU A 173 10.77 -10.73 2.23
N ILE A 174 9.77 -11.55 2.01
CA ILE A 174 8.65 -11.80 2.93
C ILE A 174 8.72 -13.29 3.23
N ASP A 175 8.86 -13.66 4.48
CA ASP A 175 8.86 -15.03 4.96
C ASP A 175 7.79 -15.25 6.01
N ASP A 176 7.43 -16.51 6.18
CA ASP A 176 6.52 -16.95 7.23
C ASP A 176 7.37 -17.28 8.46
N VAL A 177 7.29 -16.43 9.46
CA VAL A 177 7.89 -16.67 10.78
C VAL A 177 6.88 -17.47 11.58
N GLY A 178 7.00 -18.81 11.52
CA GLY A 178 6.20 -19.72 12.31
C GLY A 178 6.44 -19.60 13.81
#